data_cfdbc79b8b45e5a472f855382943267c
#
_entry.id   cfdbc79b8b45e5a472f855382943267c
#
_cell.length_a   1.000
_cell.length_b   1.000
_cell.length_c   1.000
_cell.angle_alpha   90.00
_cell.angle_beta   90.00
_cell.angle_gamma   90.00
#
_symmetry.space_group_name_H-M   'P 1'
#
loop_
_entity.id
_entity.type
_entity.pdbx_description
1 polymer ?
#
loop_
_entity_poly.entity_id
_entity_poly.type
_entity_poly.pdbx_seq_one_letter_code
_entity_poly.pdbx_strand_id
1 'polypeptide(L)'
;MTFKPVRKTLKSSRWNKFRSRTMKRDKYLCQESLRYGKTVPAEMVHHIYPVSEYPELEFVSWNVISLTNKVHGTFHDRTNDKVVGQGLWWQRKRKKFFDEFYKNLSVIHKAPPQN
;
A
#
# COMPACT_ATOMS: atom_id res chain seq x y z
N MET A 1 16.43 24.05 9.88
CA MET A 1 15.24 24.12 9.07
C MET A 1 15.39 23.53 7.70
N THR A 2 16.57 23.24 7.32
CA THR A 2 16.83 22.80 5.97
C THR A 2 16.87 21.31 5.81
N PHE A 3 16.80 20.58 6.89
CA PHE A 3 16.87 19.13 6.81
C PHE A 3 15.65 18.49 6.21
N LYS A 4 14.49 19.07 6.47
CA LYS A 4 13.24 18.49 5.99
C LYS A 4 13.17 18.41 4.47
N PRO A 5 13.58 19.44 3.73
CA PRO A 5 13.56 19.33 2.26
C PRO A 5 14.44 18.20 1.74
N VAL A 6 15.63 18.02 2.30
CA VAL A 6 16.53 16.96 1.88
C VAL A 6 15.93 15.59 2.17
N ARG A 7 15.39 15.41 3.37
CA ARG A 7 14.74 14.18 3.76
C ARG A 7 13.54 13.85 2.87
N LYS A 8 12.70 14.86 2.64
CA LYS A 8 11.54 14.70 1.79
C LYS A 8 11.93 14.26 0.40
N THR A 9 12.99 14.86 -0.13
CA THR A 9 13.45 14.53 -1.47
C THR A 9 13.86 13.07 -1.56
N LEU A 10 14.64 12.58 -0.61
CA LEU A 10 15.08 11.21 -0.60
C LEU A 10 13.91 10.25 -0.47
N LYS A 11 13.02 10.53 0.46
CA LYS A 11 11.85 9.71 0.69
C LYS A 11 10.93 9.72 -0.54
N SER A 12 10.72 10.90 -1.11
CA SER A 12 9.88 11.05 -2.31
C SER A 12 10.48 10.31 -3.50
N SER A 13 11.79 10.32 -3.64
CA SER A 13 12.46 9.61 -4.72
C SER A 13 12.24 8.11 -4.61
N ARG A 14 12.38 7.55 -3.42
CA ARG A 14 12.13 6.13 -3.21
C ARG A 14 10.66 5.79 -3.47
N TRP A 15 9.76 6.60 -2.96
CA TRP A 15 8.34 6.41 -3.17
C TRP A 15 7.98 6.49 -4.65
N ASN A 16 8.53 7.49 -5.34
CA ASN A 16 8.23 7.66 -6.76
C ASN A 16 8.66 6.45 -7.59
N LYS A 17 9.81 5.88 -7.28
CA LYS A 17 10.28 4.68 -7.97
C LYS A 17 9.36 3.49 -7.68
N PHE A 18 8.99 3.33 -6.44
CA PHE A 18 8.11 2.25 -6.02
C PHE A 18 6.72 2.40 -6.66
N ARG A 19 6.19 3.61 -6.63
CA ARG A 19 4.92 3.94 -7.25
C ARG A 19 4.93 3.66 -8.76
N SER A 20 5.98 4.07 -9.42
CA SER A 20 6.11 3.82 -10.87
C SER A 20 6.11 2.34 -11.19
N ARG A 21 6.82 1.54 -10.41
CA ARG A 21 6.82 0.09 -10.61
C ARG A 21 5.44 -0.51 -10.39
N THR A 22 4.72 -0.02 -9.39
CA THR A 22 3.37 -0.48 -9.10
C THR A 22 2.42 -0.14 -10.24
N MET A 23 2.46 1.09 -10.71
CA MET A 23 1.63 1.51 -11.83
C MET A 23 1.90 0.66 -13.07
N LYS A 24 3.17 0.42 -13.37
CA LYS A 24 3.53 -0.40 -14.52
C LYS A 24 3.04 -1.84 -14.36
N ARG A 25 3.20 -2.42 -13.17
CA ARG A 25 2.69 -3.76 -12.88
C ARG A 25 1.18 -3.84 -13.14
N ASP A 26 0.45 -2.81 -12.73
CA ASP A 26 -1.00 -2.75 -12.85
C ASP A 26 -1.46 -2.22 -14.21
N LYS A 27 -0.52 -2.06 -15.15
CA LYS A 27 -0.78 -1.60 -16.52
C LYS A 27 -1.48 -0.26 -16.54
N TYR A 28 -1.19 0.57 -15.54
CA TYR A 28 -1.75 1.92 -15.38
C TYR A 28 -3.27 1.94 -15.27
N LEU A 29 -3.85 0.84 -14.79
CA LEU A 29 -5.30 0.71 -14.67
C LEU A 29 -5.73 0.62 -13.21
N CYS A 30 -6.88 1.21 -12.92
CA CYS A 30 -7.52 1.12 -11.61
C CYS A 30 -7.91 -0.33 -11.35
N GLN A 31 -7.32 -0.95 -10.35
CA GLN A 31 -7.52 -2.37 -10.07
C GLN A 31 -8.92 -2.67 -9.56
N GLU A 32 -9.52 -1.74 -8.81
CA GLU A 32 -10.89 -1.92 -8.36
C GLU A 32 -11.87 -1.87 -9.53
N SER A 33 -11.70 -0.91 -10.44
CA SER A 33 -12.54 -0.81 -11.63
C SER A 33 -12.39 -2.07 -12.49
N LEU A 34 -11.16 -2.56 -12.62
CA LEU A 34 -10.88 -3.75 -13.40
C LEU A 34 -11.59 -4.97 -12.83
N ARG A 35 -11.70 -5.05 -11.51
CA ARG A 35 -12.44 -6.12 -10.83
C ARG A 35 -13.89 -6.21 -11.30
N TYR A 36 -14.46 -5.09 -11.72
CA TYR A 36 -15.81 -5.01 -12.23
C TYR A 36 -15.86 -4.97 -13.75
N GLY A 37 -14.77 -5.31 -14.40
CA GLY A 37 -14.71 -5.38 -15.86
C GLY A 37 -14.57 -4.03 -16.54
N LYS A 38 -14.16 -3.00 -15.83
CA LYS A 38 -14.01 -1.66 -16.39
C LYS A 38 -12.54 -1.28 -16.51
N THR A 39 -12.19 -0.76 -17.68
CA THR A 39 -10.83 -0.32 -17.98
C THR A 39 -10.74 1.18 -17.75
N VAL A 40 -10.25 1.58 -16.60
CA VAL A 40 -10.15 2.99 -16.21
C VAL A 40 -8.72 3.30 -15.82
N PRO A 41 -8.12 4.38 -16.36
CA PRO A 41 -6.75 4.74 -16.02
C PRO A 41 -6.61 5.05 -14.53
N ALA A 42 -5.55 4.54 -13.93
CA ALA A 42 -5.24 4.80 -12.52
C ALA A 42 -4.59 6.18 -12.38
N GLU A 43 -4.77 6.76 -11.21
CA GLU A 43 -4.25 8.10 -10.91
C GLU A 43 -3.35 8.13 -9.69
N MET A 44 -3.43 7.10 -8.83
CA MET A 44 -2.66 7.07 -7.60
C MET A 44 -2.44 5.63 -7.15
N VAL A 45 -1.56 5.44 -6.18
CA VAL A 45 -1.28 4.13 -5.61
C VAL A 45 -1.71 4.14 -4.15
N HIS A 46 -2.50 3.12 -3.79
CA HIS A 46 -3.13 2.99 -2.47
C HIS A 46 -2.45 1.88 -1.67
N HIS A 47 -2.19 2.15 -0.39
CA HIS A 47 -1.75 1.11 0.54
C HIS A 47 -2.97 0.36 1.07
N ILE A 48 -2.98 -0.95 0.85
CA ILE A 48 -4.11 -1.79 1.25
C ILE A 48 -4.23 -1.85 2.78
N TYR A 49 -3.10 -2.09 3.45
CA TYR A 49 -2.99 -1.94 4.90
C TYR A 49 -2.25 -0.62 5.16
N PRO A 50 -2.87 0.31 5.90
CA PRO A 50 -2.33 1.67 6.02
C PRO A 50 -0.95 1.73 6.68
N VAL A 51 -0.10 2.56 6.10
CA VAL A 51 1.27 2.74 6.62
C VAL A 51 1.25 3.33 8.03
N SER A 52 0.25 4.13 8.36
CA SER A 52 0.13 4.69 9.71
C SER A 52 0.01 3.60 10.78
N GLU A 53 -0.56 2.45 10.43
CA GLU A 53 -0.69 1.32 11.35
C GLU A 53 0.36 0.24 11.10
N TYR A 54 0.83 0.14 9.87
CA TYR A 54 1.75 -0.92 9.46
C TYR A 54 2.91 -0.32 8.68
N PRO A 55 3.79 0.45 9.35
CA PRO A 55 4.88 1.14 8.64
C PRO A 55 5.83 0.18 7.91
N GLU A 56 5.93 -1.06 8.35
CA GLU A 56 6.78 -2.06 7.68
C GLU A 56 6.30 -2.38 6.27
N LEU A 57 5.03 -2.07 5.97
CA LEU A 57 4.44 -2.42 4.69
C LEU A 57 4.50 -1.31 3.65
N GLU A 58 5.19 -0.22 3.96
CA GLU A 58 5.23 0.95 3.09
C GLU A 58 5.71 0.64 1.67
N PHE A 59 6.73 -0.18 1.55
CA PHE A 59 7.33 -0.50 0.26
C PHE A 59 7.19 -1.97 -0.09
N VAL A 60 6.11 -2.59 0.36
CA VAL A 60 5.84 -3.99 0.10
C VAL A 60 4.89 -4.12 -1.09
N SER A 61 5.33 -4.83 -2.12
CA SER A 61 4.64 -4.89 -3.40
C SER A 61 3.19 -5.37 -3.31
N TRP A 62 2.90 -6.41 -2.52
CA TRP A 62 1.54 -6.92 -2.43
C TRP A 62 0.62 -5.97 -1.65
N ASN A 63 1.18 -4.98 -0.94
CA ASN A 63 0.39 -4.07 -0.12
C ASN A 63 -0.08 -2.82 -0.87
N VAL A 64 0.17 -2.73 -2.15
CA VAL A 64 -0.20 -1.54 -2.93
C VAL A 64 -0.95 -1.93 -4.19
N ILE A 65 -1.90 -1.08 -4.57
CA ILE A 65 -2.65 -1.21 -5.82
C ILE A 65 -2.88 0.17 -6.42
N SER A 66 -2.97 0.19 -7.74
CA SER A 66 -3.26 1.43 -8.47
C SER A 66 -4.77 1.65 -8.53
N LEU A 67 -5.21 2.88 -8.26
CA LEU A 67 -6.64 3.24 -8.22
C LEU A 67 -6.85 4.61 -8.85
N THR A 68 -8.11 4.92 -9.15
CA THR A 68 -8.49 6.31 -9.42
C THR A 68 -8.61 7.03 -8.07
N ASN A 69 -8.51 8.36 -8.10
CA ASN A 69 -8.72 9.17 -6.90
C ASN A 69 -10.13 8.99 -6.34
N LYS A 70 -11.10 8.89 -7.24
CA LYS A 70 -12.49 8.71 -6.84
C LYS A 70 -12.68 7.40 -6.07
N VAL A 71 -12.18 6.30 -6.62
CA VAL A 71 -12.29 4.99 -5.96
C VAL A 71 -11.54 4.99 -4.65
N HIS A 72 -10.33 5.56 -4.63
CA HIS A 72 -9.56 5.65 -3.39
C HIS A 72 -10.35 6.37 -2.30
N GLY A 73 -11.05 7.44 -2.67
CA GLY A 73 -11.87 8.17 -1.71
C GLY A 73 -12.96 7.33 -1.07
N THR A 74 -13.48 6.33 -1.79
CA THR A 74 -14.51 5.44 -1.23
C THR A 74 -13.95 4.37 -0.31
N PHE A 75 -12.63 4.20 -0.29
CA PHE A 75 -11.98 3.20 0.55
C PHE A 75 -11.72 3.71 1.97
N HIS A 76 -11.93 5.00 2.22
CA HIS A 76 -11.62 5.61 3.50
C HIS A 76 -12.83 6.34 4.08
N ASP A 77 -12.97 6.24 5.39
CA ASP A 77 -13.99 7.00 6.12
C ASP A 77 -13.56 8.47 6.19
N ARG A 78 -14.49 9.37 5.86
CA ARG A 78 -14.17 10.80 5.79
C ARG A 78 -13.84 11.42 7.13
N THR A 79 -14.35 10.86 8.21
CA THR A 79 -14.15 11.45 9.53
C THR A 79 -12.87 10.99 10.20
N ASN A 80 -12.46 9.73 10.01
CA ASN A 80 -11.30 9.18 10.73
C ASN A 80 -10.27 8.52 9.82
N ASP A 81 -10.47 8.59 8.51
CA ASP A 81 -9.56 8.05 7.50
C ASP A 81 -9.32 6.54 7.61
N LYS A 82 -10.14 5.83 8.34
CA LYS A 82 -10.03 4.39 8.43
C LYS A 82 -10.46 3.73 7.13
N VAL A 83 -9.86 2.58 6.82
CA VAL A 83 -10.24 1.81 5.64
C VAL A 83 -11.64 1.22 5.84
N VAL A 84 -12.49 1.41 4.85
CA VAL A 84 -13.87 0.94 4.89
C VAL A 84 -14.28 0.35 3.53
N GLY A 85 -15.45 -0.25 3.48
CA GLY A 85 -16.06 -0.72 2.24
C GLY A 85 -15.17 -1.67 1.46
N GLN A 86 -14.99 -1.38 0.18
CA GLN A 86 -14.20 -2.25 -0.69
C GLN A 86 -12.71 -2.22 -0.34
N GLY A 87 -12.25 -1.20 0.39
CA GLY A 87 -10.89 -1.22 0.94
C GLY A 87 -10.68 -2.42 1.86
N LEU A 88 -11.71 -2.78 2.63
CA LEU A 88 -11.63 -3.96 3.48
C LEU A 88 -11.64 -5.26 2.67
N TRP A 89 -12.33 -5.26 1.54
CA TRP A 89 -12.29 -6.41 0.64
C TRP A 89 -10.86 -6.68 0.20
N TRP A 90 -10.12 -5.63 -0.16
CA TRP A 90 -8.73 -5.79 -0.58
C TRP A 90 -7.85 -6.29 0.57
N GLN A 91 -8.12 -5.86 1.81
CA GLN A 91 -7.38 -6.38 2.95
C GLN A 91 -7.62 -7.88 3.13
N ARG A 92 -8.87 -8.31 3.01
CA ARG A 92 -9.19 -9.74 3.08
C ARG A 92 -8.51 -10.52 1.97
N LYS A 93 -8.49 -9.96 0.77
CA LYS A 93 -7.85 -10.60 -0.38
C LYS A 93 -6.35 -10.77 -0.19
N ARG A 94 -5.72 -9.86 0.55
CA ARG A 94 -4.27 -9.89 0.80
C ARG A 94 -3.90 -10.46 2.16
N LYS A 95 -4.89 -10.93 2.91
CA LYS A 95 -4.65 -11.36 4.31
C LYS A 95 -3.60 -12.46 4.40
N LYS A 96 -3.56 -13.38 3.47
CA LYS A 96 -2.56 -14.45 3.49
C LYS A 96 -1.14 -13.88 3.45
N PHE A 97 -0.92 -12.90 2.57
CA PHE A 97 0.39 -12.26 2.48
C PHE A 97 0.71 -11.48 3.75
N PHE A 98 -0.29 -10.80 4.30
CA PHE A 98 -0.15 -10.06 5.54
C PHE A 98 0.25 -11.00 6.69
N ASP A 99 -0.47 -12.09 6.84
CA ASP A 99 -0.19 -13.03 7.91
C ASP A 99 1.20 -13.65 7.78
N GLU A 100 1.60 -14.01 6.58
CA GLU A 100 2.92 -14.58 6.33
C GLU A 100 4.02 -13.56 6.59
N PHE A 101 3.82 -12.31 6.19
CA PHE A 101 4.80 -11.27 6.42
C PHE A 101 5.08 -11.09 7.91
N TYR A 102 4.03 -10.95 8.71
CA TYR A 102 4.21 -10.73 10.14
C TYR A 102 4.64 -11.97 10.89
N LYS A 103 4.26 -13.14 10.42
CA LYS A 103 4.78 -14.38 10.97
C LYS A 103 6.30 -14.46 10.77
N ASN A 104 6.77 -14.17 9.58
CA ASN A 104 8.20 -14.23 9.27
C ASN A 104 8.96 -13.14 10.04
N LEU A 105 8.40 -11.95 10.12
CA LEU A 105 9.00 -10.86 10.88
C LEU A 105 9.09 -11.23 12.37
N SER A 106 8.04 -11.81 12.90
CA SER A 106 7.99 -12.26 14.28
C SER A 106 9.04 -13.32 14.58
N VAL A 107 9.19 -14.29 13.66
CA VAL A 107 10.18 -15.33 13.79
C VAL A 107 11.59 -14.74 13.80
N ILE A 108 11.87 -13.82 12.90
CA ILE A 108 13.17 -13.16 12.86
C ILE A 108 13.45 -12.43 14.18
N HIS A 109 12.46 -11.70 14.67
CA HIS A 109 12.61 -10.92 15.89
C HIS A 109 12.67 -11.77 17.14
N LYS A 110 12.07 -12.97 17.10
CA LYS A 110 12.05 -13.89 18.23
C LYS A 110 13.17 -14.91 18.20
N ALA A 111 13.96 -14.90 17.15
CA ALA A 111 15.07 -15.83 17.09
C ALA A 111 15.93 -15.66 18.34
N PRO A 112 16.32 -16.75 19.00
CA PRO A 112 17.12 -16.60 20.19
C PRO A 112 18.46 -15.98 19.85
N PRO A 113 19.01 -15.21 20.79
CA PRO A 113 20.34 -14.66 20.59
C PRO A 113 21.31 -15.79 20.33
N GLN A 114 22.21 -15.53 19.45
CA GLN A 114 23.19 -16.54 19.12
C GLN A 114 24.18 -16.66 20.25
N ASN A 115 24.41 -17.83 20.63
CA ASN A 115 25.29 -18.10 21.76
C ASN A 115 26.72 -18.11 21.34
#